data_7ccbdcdecd31e930e02c0cf6806bd92b
#
_entry.id   7ccbdcdecd31e930e02c0cf6806bd92b
#
_cell.length_a   1.000
_cell.length_b   1.000
_cell.length_c   1.000
_cell.angle_alpha   90.00
_cell.angle_beta   90.00
_cell.angle_gamma   90.00
#
_symmetry.space_group_name_H-M   'P 1'
#
loop_
_entity.id
_entity.type
_entity.pdbx_description
1 polymer ?
#
loop_
_entity_poly.entity_id
_entity_poly.type
_entity_poly.pdbx_seq_one_letter_code
_entity_poly.pdbx_strand_id
1 'polypeptide(L)'
;KWASELLWRDWFKYALHHHPDLAERCIDARFDAIEWTGSDEHFEAWTRGETGFGMVDAAMRQLLETGSIANRARMVAASFLVKDLHIDWRRGEQWFRRHLADGDLASNAGSWQWVAGTGLDAAPYFRVFNPDLQERKFDPTGAYVERWAPDRPLRIVDHAVERDRALAAYKAAGASFEDPA
;
A
#
# COMPACT_ATOMS: atom_id res chain seq x y z
N LYS A 1 9.00 2.36 -21.18
CA LYS A 1 8.12 2.55 -20.02
C LYS A 1 6.66 2.21 -20.33
N TRP A 2 6.02 2.80 -21.36
CA TRP A 2 4.62 2.50 -21.70
C TRP A 2 4.37 1.03 -22.02
N ALA A 3 5.23 0.38 -22.81
CA ALA A 3 5.14 -1.05 -23.14
C ALA A 3 5.25 -1.93 -21.88
N SER A 4 6.12 -1.57 -20.92
CA SER A 4 6.23 -2.34 -19.66
C SER A 4 4.98 -2.23 -18.79
N GLU A 5 4.28 -1.11 -18.79
CA GLU A 5 3.00 -0.97 -18.06
C GLU A 5 1.90 -1.87 -18.66
N LEU A 6 1.88 -2.04 -19.99
CA LEU A 6 0.96 -2.98 -20.63
C LEU A 6 1.27 -4.44 -20.28
N LEU A 7 2.57 -4.79 -20.21
CA LEU A 7 2.99 -6.14 -19.79
C LEU A 7 2.59 -6.41 -18.32
N TRP A 8 2.74 -5.44 -17.42
CA TRP A 8 2.28 -5.58 -16.05
C TRP A 8 0.77 -5.78 -15.96
N ARG A 9 -0.02 -5.03 -16.73
CA ARG A 9 -1.47 -5.24 -16.81
C ARG A 9 -1.83 -6.64 -17.25
N ASP A 10 -1.18 -7.15 -18.30
CA ASP A 10 -1.43 -8.48 -18.84
C ASP A 10 -0.96 -9.57 -17.84
N TRP A 11 0.15 -9.34 -17.15
CA TRP A 11 0.63 -10.20 -16.07
C TRP A 11 -0.38 -10.31 -14.92
N PHE A 12 -0.93 -9.20 -14.44
CA PHE A 12 -1.93 -9.24 -13.38
C PHE A 12 -3.24 -9.90 -13.83
N LYS A 13 -3.64 -9.76 -15.09
CA LYS A 13 -4.78 -10.49 -15.64
C LYS A 13 -4.53 -11.98 -15.73
N TYR A 14 -3.32 -12.37 -16.10
CA TYR A 14 -2.89 -13.77 -16.07
C TYR A 14 -2.91 -14.31 -14.63
N ALA A 15 -2.38 -13.55 -13.67
CA ALA A 15 -2.43 -13.92 -12.26
C ALA A 15 -3.87 -14.12 -11.76
N LEU A 16 -4.79 -13.20 -12.06
CA LEU A 16 -6.21 -13.33 -11.70
C LEU A 16 -6.88 -14.53 -12.35
N HIS A 17 -6.51 -14.89 -13.60
CA HIS A 17 -7.04 -16.08 -14.26
C HIS A 17 -6.66 -17.37 -13.52
N HIS A 18 -5.43 -17.45 -13.00
CA HIS A 18 -4.96 -18.63 -12.26
C HIS A 18 -5.29 -18.59 -10.76
N HIS A 19 -5.55 -17.40 -10.22
CA HIS A 19 -5.96 -17.16 -8.84
C HIS A 19 -7.23 -16.31 -8.82
N PRO A 20 -8.43 -16.93 -9.09
CA PRO A 20 -9.68 -16.17 -9.19
C PRO A 20 -10.04 -15.41 -7.90
N ASP A 21 -9.50 -15.86 -6.77
CA ASP A 21 -9.65 -15.27 -5.43
C ASP A 21 -8.55 -14.26 -5.08
N LEU A 22 -7.81 -13.76 -6.09
CA LEU A 22 -6.69 -12.80 -5.93
C LEU A 22 -7.02 -11.58 -5.05
N ALA A 23 -8.26 -11.12 -5.06
CA ALA A 23 -8.70 -9.98 -4.25
C ALA A 23 -9.14 -10.38 -2.83
N GLU A 24 -9.26 -11.68 -2.55
CA GLU A 24 -9.83 -12.20 -1.30
C GLU A 24 -8.79 -12.94 -0.45
N ARG A 25 -7.80 -13.56 -1.08
CA ARG A 25 -6.78 -14.38 -0.42
C ARG A 25 -5.36 -13.99 -0.83
N CYS A 26 -4.42 -14.18 0.09
CA CYS A 26 -3.00 -14.04 -0.23
C CYS A 26 -2.59 -15.17 -1.17
N ILE A 27 -1.82 -14.86 -2.21
CA ILE A 27 -1.25 -15.90 -3.09
C ILE A 27 -0.31 -16.80 -2.29
N ASP A 28 0.53 -16.20 -1.45
CA ASP A 28 1.25 -16.97 -0.43
C ASP A 28 0.33 -17.16 0.78
N ALA A 29 -0.26 -18.35 0.87
CA ALA A 29 -1.24 -18.70 1.90
C ALA A 29 -0.70 -18.58 3.35
N ARG A 30 0.62 -18.56 3.55
CA ARG A 30 1.22 -18.33 4.89
C ARG A 30 0.75 -17.00 5.47
N PHE A 31 0.61 -15.98 4.62
CA PHE A 31 0.26 -14.63 5.02
C PHE A 31 -1.25 -14.39 5.24
N ASP A 32 -2.10 -15.38 4.93
CA ASP A 32 -3.50 -15.35 5.39
C ASP A 32 -3.60 -15.48 6.93
N ALA A 33 -2.52 -15.94 7.59
CA ALA A 33 -2.42 -16.04 9.04
C ALA A 33 -1.96 -14.75 9.74
N ILE A 34 -1.67 -13.67 9.00
CA ILE A 34 -1.30 -12.38 9.60
C ILE A 34 -2.50 -11.83 10.37
N GLU A 35 -2.29 -11.56 11.66
CA GLU A 35 -3.26 -10.84 12.49
C GLU A 35 -3.18 -9.34 12.20
N TRP A 36 -4.23 -8.82 11.56
CA TRP A 36 -4.37 -7.40 11.29
C TRP A 36 -4.92 -6.69 12.52
N THR A 37 -4.05 -5.95 13.22
CA THR A 37 -4.37 -5.34 14.53
C THR A 37 -4.71 -3.85 14.43
N GLY A 38 -4.79 -3.30 13.22
CA GLY A 38 -5.09 -1.90 12.97
C GLY A 38 -6.54 -1.55 13.32
N SER A 39 -6.75 -0.32 13.81
CA SER A 39 -8.06 0.18 14.21
C SER A 39 -8.86 0.78 13.06
N ASP A 40 -10.18 0.83 13.21
CA ASP A 40 -11.05 1.54 12.26
C ASP A 40 -10.78 3.06 12.25
N GLU A 41 -10.43 3.64 13.41
CA GLU A 41 -10.04 5.04 13.51
C GLU A 41 -8.82 5.36 12.64
N HIS A 42 -7.78 4.52 12.66
CA HIS A 42 -6.61 4.65 11.80
C HIS A 42 -6.97 4.47 10.32
N PHE A 43 -7.86 3.53 10.00
CA PHE A 43 -8.33 3.38 8.63
C PHE A 43 -9.06 4.62 8.12
N GLU A 44 -9.93 5.19 8.93
CA GLU A 44 -10.64 6.42 8.58
C GLU A 44 -9.70 7.60 8.42
N ALA A 45 -8.72 7.78 9.33
CA ALA A 45 -7.70 8.82 9.19
C ALA A 45 -6.91 8.66 7.88
N TRP A 46 -6.51 7.43 7.53
CA TRP A 46 -5.85 7.13 6.28
C TRP A 46 -6.75 7.48 5.06
N THR A 47 -8.02 7.08 5.07
CA THR A 47 -8.94 7.36 3.97
C THR A 47 -9.17 8.84 3.73
N ARG A 48 -9.13 9.66 4.80
CA ARG A 48 -9.27 11.12 4.73
C ARG A 48 -7.96 11.87 4.46
N GLY A 49 -6.81 11.17 4.48
CA GLY A 49 -5.49 11.82 4.37
C GLY A 49 -5.19 12.69 5.59
N GLU A 50 -5.38 12.14 6.79
CA GLU A 50 -5.19 12.79 8.10
C GLU A 50 -4.21 11.99 8.98
N THR A 51 -3.21 11.36 8.37
CA THR A 51 -2.26 10.51 9.09
C THR A 51 -1.09 11.27 9.72
N GLY A 52 -0.84 12.50 9.25
CA GLY A 52 0.31 13.31 9.62
C GLY A 52 1.59 12.98 8.84
N PHE A 53 1.49 12.12 7.81
CA PHE A 53 2.58 11.83 6.88
C PHE A 53 2.26 12.45 5.51
N GLY A 54 2.97 13.54 5.18
CA GLY A 54 2.60 14.42 4.06
C GLY A 54 2.37 13.70 2.74
N MET A 55 3.26 12.80 2.34
CA MET A 55 3.09 12.07 1.07
C MET A 55 1.92 11.08 1.09
N VAL A 56 1.58 10.50 2.24
CA VAL A 56 0.42 9.63 2.41
C VAL A 56 -0.85 10.45 2.32
N ASP A 57 -0.93 11.54 3.09
CA ASP A 57 -2.09 12.41 3.15
C ASP A 57 -2.39 13.06 1.79
N ALA A 58 -1.34 13.55 1.13
CA ALA A 58 -1.45 14.11 -0.21
C ALA A 58 -1.97 13.09 -1.23
N ALA A 59 -1.51 11.84 -1.18
CA ALA A 59 -1.97 10.78 -2.05
C ALA A 59 -3.46 10.48 -1.85
N MET A 60 -3.89 10.36 -0.60
CA MET A 60 -5.28 10.00 -0.29
C MET A 60 -6.25 11.15 -0.64
N ARG A 61 -5.90 12.40 -0.34
CA ARG A 61 -6.71 13.56 -0.72
C ARG A 61 -6.78 13.76 -2.23
N GLN A 62 -5.66 13.61 -2.94
CA GLN A 62 -5.67 13.62 -4.41
C GLN A 62 -6.57 12.53 -4.97
N LEU A 63 -6.50 11.30 -4.43
CA LEU A 63 -7.36 10.20 -4.85
C LEU A 63 -8.85 10.57 -4.73
N LEU A 64 -9.26 11.10 -3.58
CA LEU A 64 -10.65 11.49 -3.34
C LEU A 64 -11.13 12.60 -4.27
N GLU A 65 -10.26 13.58 -4.57
CA GLU A 65 -10.65 14.73 -5.40
C GLU A 65 -10.66 14.40 -6.88
N THR A 66 -9.71 13.57 -7.35
CA THR A 66 -9.47 13.40 -8.79
C THR A 66 -9.72 11.99 -9.33
N GLY A 67 -9.83 11.00 -8.46
CA GLY A 67 -9.84 9.59 -8.87
C GLY A 67 -8.51 9.10 -9.48
N SER A 68 -7.43 9.88 -9.39
CA SER A 68 -6.16 9.55 -10.02
C SER A 68 -4.97 9.97 -9.16
N ILE A 69 -4.05 9.05 -8.92
CA ILE A 69 -2.78 9.31 -8.23
C ILE A 69 -1.63 8.57 -8.93
N ALA A 70 -0.44 9.17 -8.87
CA ALA A 70 0.76 8.58 -9.45
C ALA A 70 1.12 7.24 -8.78
N ASN A 71 1.69 6.30 -9.54
CA ASN A 71 2.05 4.96 -9.06
C ASN A 71 2.88 5.00 -7.76
N ARG A 72 3.87 5.88 -7.66
CA ARG A 72 4.68 6.02 -6.44
C ARG A 72 3.84 6.39 -5.21
N ALA A 73 2.90 7.30 -5.37
CA ALA A 73 1.99 7.71 -4.30
C ALA A 73 1.08 6.54 -3.87
N ARG A 74 0.56 5.74 -4.82
CA ARG A 74 -0.18 4.49 -4.53
C ARG A 74 0.64 3.54 -3.67
N MET A 75 1.89 3.29 -4.06
CA MET A 75 2.78 2.38 -3.33
C MET A 75 3.06 2.85 -1.91
N VAL A 76 3.30 4.15 -1.71
CA VAL A 76 3.60 4.71 -0.38
C VAL A 76 2.36 4.65 0.51
N ALA A 77 1.20 5.07 0.01
CA ALA A 77 -0.06 5.02 0.76
C ALA A 77 -0.46 3.58 1.12
N ALA A 78 -0.30 2.63 0.18
CA ALA A 78 -0.59 1.21 0.43
C ALA A 78 0.38 0.59 1.44
N SER A 79 1.69 0.85 1.31
CA SER A 79 2.69 0.37 2.27
C SER A 79 2.41 0.90 3.67
N PHE A 80 2.04 2.17 3.80
CA PHE A 80 1.70 2.77 5.08
C PHE A 80 0.49 2.10 5.73
N LEU A 81 -0.59 1.87 4.98
CA LEU A 81 -1.77 1.18 5.49
C LEU A 81 -1.41 -0.20 6.07
N VAL A 82 -0.64 -0.98 5.30
CA VAL A 82 -0.34 -2.39 5.65
C VAL A 82 0.73 -2.51 6.73
N LYS A 83 1.80 -1.71 6.64
CA LYS A 83 3.02 -1.88 7.43
C LYS A 83 3.11 -0.94 8.63
N ASP A 84 2.47 0.22 8.57
CA ASP A 84 2.48 1.20 9.66
C ASP A 84 1.16 1.18 10.44
N LEU A 85 0.03 0.96 9.79
CA LEU A 85 -1.26 0.91 10.46
C LEU A 85 -1.74 -0.52 10.74
N HIS A 86 -1.04 -1.54 10.27
CA HIS A 86 -1.39 -2.98 10.43
C HIS A 86 -2.82 -3.31 10.01
N ILE A 87 -3.29 -2.64 8.95
CA ILE A 87 -4.64 -2.83 8.42
C ILE A 87 -4.59 -3.79 7.23
N ASP A 88 -5.57 -4.69 7.18
CA ASP A 88 -5.70 -5.67 6.11
C ASP A 88 -5.66 -4.98 4.73
N TRP A 89 -4.75 -5.43 3.88
CA TRP A 89 -4.56 -4.91 2.53
C TRP A 89 -5.85 -4.95 1.69
N ARG A 90 -6.76 -5.90 1.97
CA ARG A 90 -8.04 -6.04 1.27
C ARG A 90 -8.95 -4.82 1.47
N ARG A 91 -8.88 -4.20 2.65
CA ARG A 91 -9.62 -2.95 2.93
C ARG A 91 -9.10 -1.80 2.06
N GLY A 92 -7.79 -1.69 1.94
CA GLY A 92 -7.16 -0.67 1.09
C GLY A 92 -7.40 -0.92 -0.39
N GLU A 93 -7.31 -2.18 -0.84
CA GLU A 93 -7.66 -2.60 -2.20
C GLU A 93 -9.07 -2.17 -2.58
N GLN A 94 -10.05 -2.51 -1.74
CA GLN A 94 -11.45 -2.15 -1.97
C GLN A 94 -11.66 -0.63 -2.01
N TRP A 95 -10.96 0.11 -1.13
CA TRP A 95 -11.01 1.57 -1.13
C TRP A 95 -10.46 2.15 -2.42
N PHE A 96 -9.29 1.72 -2.86
CA PHE A 96 -8.69 2.18 -4.12
C PHE A 96 -9.57 1.82 -5.32
N ARG A 97 -10.08 0.60 -5.40
CA ARG A 97 -10.94 0.15 -6.49
C ARG A 97 -12.21 0.97 -6.64
N ARG A 98 -12.76 1.48 -5.54
CA ARG A 98 -13.96 2.34 -5.54
C ARG A 98 -13.68 3.77 -5.97
N HIS A 99 -12.47 4.28 -5.73
CA HIS A 99 -12.14 5.69 -5.93
C HIS A 99 -11.24 5.95 -7.14
N LEU A 100 -10.49 4.94 -7.62
CA LEU A 100 -9.66 5.10 -8.81
C LEU A 100 -10.50 5.05 -10.08
N ALA A 101 -10.35 6.06 -10.94
CA ALA A 101 -10.98 6.09 -12.26
C ALA A 101 -10.46 4.97 -13.19
N ASP A 102 -9.23 4.51 -12.98
CA ASP A 102 -8.60 3.39 -13.69
C ASP A 102 -8.60 2.08 -12.87
N GLY A 103 -9.51 1.95 -11.92
CA GLY A 103 -9.61 0.81 -11.01
C GLY A 103 -9.93 -0.51 -11.73
N ASP A 104 -8.90 -1.33 -12.00
CA ASP A 104 -9.01 -2.68 -12.55
C ASP A 104 -8.72 -3.70 -11.45
N LEU A 105 -9.59 -4.70 -11.30
CA LEU A 105 -9.49 -5.69 -10.23
C LEU A 105 -8.13 -6.40 -10.22
N ALA A 106 -7.68 -6.90 -11.37
CA ALA A 106 -6.45 -7.67 -11.47
C ALA A 106 -5.22 -6.82 -11.10
N SER A 107 -5.10 -5.63 -11.70
CA SER A 107 -3.97 -4.72 -11.49
C SER A 107 -3.98 -4.17 -10.06
N ASN A 108 -5.14 -3.82 -9.53
CA ASN A 108 -5.25 -3.26 -8.18
C ASN A 108 -4.93 -4.31 -7.12
N ALA A 109 -5.62 -5.46 -7.12
CA ALA A 109 -5.40 -6.52 -6.15
C ALA A 109 -3.97 -7.08 -6.21
N GLY A 110 -3.44 -7.33 -7.41
CA GLY A 110 -2.06 -7.79 -7.58
C GLY A 110 -1.03 -6.77 -7.08
N SER A 111 -1.23 -5.47 -7.34
CA SER A 111 -0.34 -4.41 -6.85
C SER A 111 -0.42 -4.24 -5.33
N TRP A 112 -1.60 -4.38 -4.73
CA TRP A 112 -1.76 -4.37 -3.27
C TRP A 112 -1.02 -5.54 -2.62
N GLN A 113 -1.15 -6.76 -3.15
CA GLN A 113 -0.42 -7.92 -2.68
C GLN A 113 1.10 -7.78 -2.90
N TRP A 114 1.52 -7.14 -4.00
CA TRP A 114 2.93 -6.83 -4.22
C TRP A 114 3.50 -5.93 -3.11
N VAL A 115 2.80 -4.85 -2.76
CA VAL A 115 3.22 -3.92 -1.68
C VAL A 115 3.14 -4.60 -0.32
N ALA A 116 2.09 -5.37 -0.07
CA ALA A 116 1.92 -6.14 1.16
C ALA A 116 3.01 -7.22 1.34
N GLY A 117 3.61 -7.71 0.26
CA GLY A 117 4.58 -8.80 0.31
C GLY A 117 3.91 -10.17 0.39
N THR A 118 2.70 -10.31 -0.12
CA THR A 118 1.85 -11.53 -0.01
C THR A 118 1.52 -12.16 -1.36
N GLY A 119 1.95 -11.54 -2.47
CA GLY A 119 1.62 -11.90 -3.85
C GLY A 119 2.73 -12.64 -4.59
N LEU A 120 2.47 -12.91 -5.88
CA LEU A 120 3.48 -13.37 -6.82
C LEU A 120 4.50 -12.25 -7.08
N ASP A 121 5.80 -12.60 -7.10
CA ASP A 121 6.89 -11.64 -7.32
C ASP A 121 6.76 -10.41 -6.40
N ALA A 122 6.27 -10.65 -5.18
CA ALA A 122 5.98 -9.60 -4.22
C ALA A 122 7.24 -8.89 -3.75
N ALA A 123 7.13 -7.64 -3.38
CA ALA A 123 8.22 -6.96 -2.68
C ALA A 123 8.57 -7.74 -1.41
N PRO A 124 9.88 -7.94 -1.10
CA PRO A 124 10.26 -8.61 0.11
C PRO A 124 9.53 -8.04 1.34
N TYR A 125 9.03 -8.90 2.21
CA TYR A 125 8.22 -8.48 3.37
C TYR A 125 8.92 -7.43 4.24
N PHE A 126 10.25 -7.47 4.31
CA PHE A 126 11.06 -6.51 5.05
C PHE A 126 11.21 -5.14 4.36
N ARG A 127 10.73 -4.99 3.11
CA ARG A 127 10.69 -3.70 2.43
C ARG A 127 9.52 -2.89 2.95
N VAL A 128 9.80 -2.04 3.93
CA VAL A 128 8.86 -1.06 4.46
C VAL A 128 9.26 0.31 3.94
N PHE A 129 8.36 0.98 3.24
CA PHE A 129 8.64 2.34 2.75
C PHE A 129 8.56 3.32 3.92
N ASN A 130 9.65 4.05 4.17
CA ASN A 130 9.60 5.17 5.11
C ASN A 130 8.94 6.37 4.40
N PRO A 131 7.77 6.86 4.86
CA PRO A 131 7.03 7.91 4.15
C PRO A 131 7.81 9.21 4.01
N ASP A 132 8.58 9.61 5.04
CA ASP A 132 9.39 10.83 5.00
C ASP A 132 10.55 10.73 4.01
N LEU A 133 11.18 9.56 3.90
CA LEU A 133 12.23 9.32 2.91
C LEU A 133 11.66 9.31 1.49
N GLN A 134 10.45 8.77 1.32
CA GLN A 134 9.75 8.79 0.03
C GLN A 134 9.37 10.23 -0.36
N GLU A 135 8.84 11.02 0.57
CA GLU A 135 8.53 12.43 0.36
C GLU A 135 9.78 13.19 -0.09
N ARG A 136 10.87 13.13 0.70
CA ARG A 136 12.15 13.81 0.35
C ARG A 136 12.69 13.41 -1.03
N LYS A 137 12.53 12.17 -1.42
CA LYS A 137 13.05 11.64 -2.69
C LYS A 137 12.21 12.03 -3.90
N PHE A 138 10.87 11.99 -3.78
CA PHE A 138 9.94 12.11 -4.90
C PHE A 138 9.18 13.43 -4.94
N ASP A 139 9.22 14.18 -3.84
CA ASP A 139 8.72 15.56 -3.73
C ASP A 139 9.77 16.48 -3.07
N PRO A 140 10.98 16.59 -3.63
CA PRO A 140 12.09 17.32 -2.99
C PRO A 140 11.81 18.80 -2.79
N THR A 141 10.85 19.36 -3.51
CA THR A 141 10.43 20.76 -3.37
C THR A 141 9.25 20.94 -2.42
N GLY A 142 8.59 19.84 -2.00
CA GLY A 142 7.38 19.87 -1.21
C GLY A 142 6.13 20.30 -1.99
N ALA A 143 6.24 20.53 -3.29
CA ALA A 143 5.13 21.07 -4.09
C ALA A 143 3.91 20.15 -4.18
N TYR A 144 4.12 18.85 -4.17
CA TYR A 144 3.04 17.87 -4.18
C TYR A 144 2.27 17.87 -2.86
N VAL A 145 3.00 17.83 -1.75
CA VAL A 145 2.40 17.83 -0.41
C VAL A 145 1.74 19.17 -0.11
N GLU A 146 2.39 20.28 -0.46
CA GLU A 146 1.81 21.63 -0.29
C GLU A 146 0.49 21.79 -1.05
N ARG A 147 0.40 21.19 -2.23
CA ARG A 147 -0.84 21.23 -3.02
C ARG A 147 -1.99 20.44 -2.42
N TRP A 148 -1.71 19.22 -1.90
CA TRP A 148 -2.76 18.26 -1.55
C TRP A 148 -2.97 18.09 -0.05
N ALA A 149 -1.97 18.36 0.78
CA ALA A 149 -2.01 18.22 2.25
C ALA A 149 -1.21 19.33 2.96
N PRO A 150 -1.57 20.61 2.78
CA PRO A 150 -0.80 21.73 3.36
C PRO A 150 -0.89 21.81 4.88
N ASP A 151 -1.94 21.31 5.49
CA ASP A 151 -2.27 21.45 6.92
C ASP A 151 -1.47 20.54 7.85
N ARG A 152 -0.82 19.50 7.34
CA ARG A 152 0.07 18.58 8.07
C ARG A 152 -0.41 18.26 9.51
N PRO A 153 -1.41 17.40 9.68
CA PRO A 153 -1.92 17.03 11.00
C PRO A 153 -0.86 16.32 11.85
N LEU A 154 -1.14 16.11 13.14
CA LEU A 154 -0.26 15.32 14.00
C LEU A 154 -0.19 13.88 13.53
N ARG A 155 1.00 13.27 13.64
CA ARG A 155 1.20 11.87 13.29
C ARG A 155 0.40 10.96 14.20
N ILE A 156 -0.34 10.04 13.60
CA ILE A 156 -1.16 9.07 14.33
C ILE A 156 -0.35 7.86 14.83
N VAL A 157 0.84 7.62 14.27
CA VAL A 157 1.75 6.53 14.64
C VAL A 157 3.23 6.98 14.55
N ASP A 158 4.12 6.22 15.21
CA ASP A 158 5.57 6.31 15.00
C ASP A 158 6.02 5.24 14.00
N HIS A 159 6.50 5.68 12.83
CA HIS A 159 6.94 4.79 11.76
C HIS A 159 8.01 3.78 12.18
N ALA A 160 8.98 4.17 13.03
CA ALA A 160 10.05 3.26 13.42
C ALA A 160 9.52 2.12 14.30
N VAL A 161 8.61 2.43 15.21
CA VAL A 161 7.95 1.46 16.09
C VAL A 161 7.08 0.51 15.25
N GLU A 162 6.24 1.05 14.38
CA GLU A 162 5.29 0.24 13.62
C GLU A 162 5.98 -0.62 12.55
N ARG A 163 7.07 -0.13 11.96
CA ARG A 163 7.91 -0.93 11.07
C ARG A 163 8.42 -2.20 11.76
N ASP A 164 8.96 -2.08 12.97
CA ASP A 164 9.52 -3.23 13.69
C ASP A 164 8.41 -4.21 14.10
N ARG A 165 7.24 -3.69 14.44
CA ARG A 165 6.03 -4.48 14.72
C ARG A 165 5.55 -5.24 13.47
N ALA A 166 5.52 -4.57 12.30
CA ALA A 166 5.19 -5.23 11.03
C ALA A 166 6.15 -6.38 10.74
N LEU A 167 7.46 -6.17 10.85
CA LEU A 167 8.46 -7.22 10.61
C LEU A 167 8.27 -8.42 11.55
N ALA A 168 7.90 -8.18 12.81
CA ALA A 168 7.61 -9.25 13.76
C ALA A 168 6.36 -10.06 13.35
N ALA A 169 5.29 -9.39 12.92
CA ALA A 169 4.05 -10.04 12.47
C ALA A 169 4.28 -10.93 11.25
N TYR A 170 5.04 -10.45 10.25
CA TYR A 170 5.37 -11.26 9.07
C TYR A 170 6.26 -12.47 9.41
N LYS A 171 7.23 -12.32 10.31
CA LYS A 171 8.04 -13.44 10.80
C LYS A 171 7.17 -14.47 11.54
N ALA A 172 6.24 -14.03 12.37
CA ALA A 172 5.33 -14.93 13.06
C ALA A 172 4.44 -15.72 12.09
N ALA A 173 4.06 -15.13 10.96
CA ALA A 173 3.34 -15.79 9.87
C ALA A 173 4.24 -16.71 9.00
N GLY A 174 5.52 -16.85 9.32
CA GLY A 174 6.43 -17.77 8.63
C GLY A 174 7.30 -17.14 7.54
N ALA A 175 7.38 -15.81 7.45
CA ALA A 175 8.31 -15.15 6.53
C ALA A 175 9.76 -15.35 6.96
N SER A 176 10.66 -15.58 6.01
CA SER A 176 12.11 -15.69 6.23
C SER A 176 12.89 -14.75 5.32
N PHE A 177 14.15 -14.45 5.66
CA PHE A 177 15.04 -13.65 4.81
C PHE A 177 15.45 -14.39 3.51
N GLU A 178 15.22 -15.69 3.45
CA GLU A 178 15.52 -16.55 2.30
C GLU A 178 14.35 -16.61 1.31
N ASP A 179 13.18 -16.05 1.66
CA ASP A 179 12.06 -15.99 0.73
C ASP A 179 12.45 -15.14 -0.49
N PRO A 180 12.27 -15.66 -1.70
CA PRO A 180 12.57 -14.91 -2.92
C PRO A 180 11.73 -13.65 -3.02
N ALA A 181 12.32 -12.60 -3.55
CA ALA A 181 11.64 -11.35 -3.83
C ALA A 181 10.79 -11.46 -5.10
#